data_baced7657d8d653d1218dbc35f8f56a0
#
_entry.id   baced7657d8d653d1218dbc35f8f56a0
#
_cell.length_a   1.000
_cell.length_b   1.000
_cell.length_c   1.000
_cell.angle_alpha   90.00
_cell.angle_beta   90.00
_cell.angle_gamma   90.00
#
_symmetry.space_group_name_H-M   'P 1'
#
loop_
_entity.id
_entity.type
_entity.pdbx_description
1 polymer ?
#
loop_
_entity_poly.entity_id
_entity_poly.type
_entity_poly.pdbx_seq_one_letter_code
_entity_poly.pdbx_strand_id
1 'polypeptide(L)'
;MFKSETEFKEFKTGDVIFQEGEAGENMYIVKEGAVNIKVGDEIFVVAGTGEILGEMALIDSSARSATTVAKAACKLIPVDQKRFTFLVRQTPFFAIHVMKVLVERLRKMNKIMAATG
;
A
#
# COMPACT_ATOMS: atom_id res chain seq x y z
N MET A 1 16.97 2.17 -7.46
CA MET A 1 16.47 1.63 -6.19
C MET A 1 15.92 0.22 -6.33
N PHE A 2 15.01 -0.04 -7.24
CA PHE A 2 14.43 -1.35 -7.47
C PHE A 2 15.09 -2.02 -8.66
N LYS A 3 16.30 -2.54 -8.44
CA LYS A 3 17.05 -3.20 -9.49
C LYS A 3 16.37 -4.46 -9.99
N SER A 4 15.60 -5.09 -9.13
CA SER A 4 14.84 -6.28 -9.47
C SER A 4 13.46 -5.91 -9.98
N GLU A 5 13.43 -5.07 -11.00
CA GLU A 5 12.17 -4.67 -11.65
C GLU A 5 11.42 -5.85 -12.25
N THR A 6 12.09 -7.00 -12.37
CA THR A 6 11.46 -8.25 -12.76
C THR A 6 10.66 -8.89 -11.63
N GLU A 7 10.87 -8.45 -10.37
CA GLU A 7 10.15 -8.98 -9.23
C GLU A 7 8.88 -8.17 -8.98
N PHE A 8 7.89 -8.39 -9.81
CA PHE A 8 6.59 -7.77 -9.61
C PHE A 8 5.49 -8.79 -9.86
N LYS A 9 4.31 -8.50 -9.31
CA LYS A 9 3.10 -9.28 -9.55
C LYS A 9 2.16 -8.47 -10.40
N GLU A 10 1.50 -9.12 -11.36
CA GLU A 10 0.52 -8.48 -12.21
C GLU A 10 -0.88 -8.79 -11.73
N PHE A 11 -1.74 -7.77 -11.77
CA PHE A 11 -3.15 -7.89 -11.42
C PHE A 11 -3.99 -7.27 -12.52
N LYS A 12 -5.13 -7.88 -12.79
CA LYS A 12 -6.11 -7.37 -13.76
C LYS A 12 -7.12 -6.48 -13.03
N THR A 13 -7.75 -5.59 -13.77
CA THR A 13 -8.83 -4.78 -13.23
C THR A 13 -9.84 -5.65 -12.48
N GLY A 14 -10.15 -5.28 -11.25
CA GLY A 14 -11.09 -6.01 -10.41
C GLY A 14 -10.49 -7.08 -9.52
N ASP A 15 -9.22 -7.45 -9.73
CA ASP A 15 -8.56 -8.44 -8.89
C ASP A 15 -8.38 -7.89 -7.47
N VAL A 16 -8.66 -8.73 -6.48
CA VAL A 16 -8.41 -8.41 -5.08
C VAL A 16 -6.95 -8.73 -4.76
N ILE A 17 -6.21 -7.75 -4.30
CA ILE A 17 -4.81 -7.92 -3.95
C ILE A 17 -4.70 -8.49 -2.54
N PHE A 18 -5.42 -7.89 -1.60
CA PHE A 18 -5.61 -8.45 -0.26
C PHE A 18 -6.89 -7.90 0.35
N GLN A 19 -7.42 -8.61 1.34
CA GLN A 19 -8.67 -8.26 2.01
C GLN A 19 -8.44 -7.83 3.45
N GLU A 20 -9.28 -6.94 3.90
CA GLU A 20 -9.31 -6.50 5.30
C GLU A 20 -9.43 -7.70 6.21
N GLY A 21 -8.62 -7.73 7.27
CA GLY A 21 -8.61 -8.81 8.25
C GLY A 21 -7.65 -9.95 7.94
N GLU A 22 -7.15 -10.08 6.71
CA GLU A 22 -6.17 -11.10 6.37
C GLU A 22 -4.82 -10.82 7.04
N ALA A 23 -4.05 -11.86 7.32
CA ALA A 23 -2.68 -11.71 7.77
C ALA A 23 -1.84 -11.18 6.60
N GLY A 24 -0.99 -10.19 6.85
CA GLY A 24 -0.16 -9.60 5.83
C GLY A 24 1.32 -9.80 6.10
N GLU A 25 2.05 -10.30 5.11
CA GLU A 25 3.49 -10.50 5.20
C GLU A 25 4.28 -9.53 4.33
N ASN A 26 3.61 -8.93 3.35
CA ASN A 26 4.24 -7.99 2.41
C ASN A 26 3.49 -6.69 2.35
N MET A 27 4.22 -5.61 2.13
CA MET A 27 3.64 -4.41 1.55
C MET A 27 3.87 -4.47 0.05
N TYR A 28 3.25 -3.59 -0.69
CA TYR A 28 3.43 -3.49 -2.15
C TYR A 28 3.71 -2.05 -2.54
N ILE A 29 4.56 -1.89 -3.55
CA ILE A 29 4.79 -0.60 -4.18
C ILE A 29 4.16 -0.67 -5.57
N VAL A 30 3.35 0.30 -5.92
CA VAL A 30 2.72 0.35 -7.23
C VAL A 30 3.76 0.77 -8.26
N LYS A 31 4.16 -0.17 -9.11
CA LYS A 31 5.09 0.09 -10.21
C LYS A 31 4.38 0.76 -11.38
N GLU A 32 3.18 0.28 -11.69
CA GLU A 32 2.31 0.79 -12.77
C GLU A 32 0.86 0.53 -12.42
N GLY A 33 -0.02 1.41 -12.87
CA GLY A 33 -1.46 1.23 -12.75
C GLY A 33 -2.07 1.96 -11.57
N ALA A 34 -3.21 1.46 -11.11
CA ALA A 34 -3.95 2.08 -10.02
C ALA A 34 -4.68 1.05 -9.19
N VAL A 35 -4.74 1.29 -7.89
CA VAL A 35 -5.36 0.38 -6.91
C VAL A 35 -6.32 1.16 -6.03
N ASN A 36 -7.53 0.64 -5.88
CA ASN A 36 -8.50 1.18 -4.94
C ASN A 36 -8.20 0.62 -3.54
N ILE A 37 -8.04 1.50 -2.57
CA ILE A 37 -7.93 1.11 -1.16
C ILE A 37 -9.30 1.36 -0.53
N LYS A 38 -9.93 0.29 -0.05
CA LYS A 38 -11.29 0.34 0.48
C LYS A 38 -11.30 0.08 1.97
N VAL A 39 -12.10 0.87 2.68
CA VAL A 39 -12.41 0.63 4.09
C VAL A 39 -13.89 0.31 4.15
N GLY A 40 -14.24 -0.92 4.52
CA GLY A 40 -15.60 -1.42 4.33
C GLY A 40 -15.93 -1.45 2.84
N ASP A 41 -17.07 -0.90 2.45
CA ASP A 41 -17.50 -0.86 1.06
C ASP A 41 -17.10 0.44 0.34
N GLU A 42 -16.48 1.36 1.05
CA GLU A 42 -16.13 2.68 0.51
C GLU A 42 -14.69 2.73 0.03
N ILE A 43 -14.49 3.36 -1.13
CA ILE A 43 -13.12 3.63 -1.61
C ILE A 43 -12.58 4.80 -0.80
N PHE A 44 -11.55 4.52 -0.01
CA PHE A 44 -10.89 5.54 0.80
C PHE A 44 -9.93 6.39 -0.05
N VAL A 45 -9.11 5.74 -0.85
CA VAL A 45 -8.11 6.41 -1.69
C VAL A 45 -7.74 5.52 -2.87
N VAL A 46 -7.28 6.14 -3.95
CA VAL A 46 -6.72 5.44 -5.12
C VAL A 46 -5.22 5.61 -5.06
N ALA A 47 -4.50 4.50 -5.00
CA ALA A 47 -3.03 4.50 -5.02
C ALA A 47 -2.55 4.36 -6.45
N GLY A 48 -1.72 5.30 -6.88
CA GLY A 48 -1.10 5.29 -8.20
C GLY A 48 0.37 4.91 -8.15
N THR A 49 1.05 5.07 -9.27
CA THR A 49 2.46 4.73 -9.43
C THR A 49 3.32 5.40 -8.34
N GLY A 50 4.19 4.60 -7.72
CA GLY A 50 5.08 5.04 -6.65
C GLY A 50 4.49 5.01 -5.26
N GLU A 51 3.18 4.82 -5.13
CA GLU A 51 2.53 4.75 -3.83
C GLU A 51 2.59 3.35 -3.25
N ILE A 52 2.32 3.24 -1.96
CA ILE A 52 2.47 2.00 -1.20
C ILE A 52 1.12 1.47 -0.73
N LEU A 53 1.08 0.14 -0.54
CA LEU A 53 -0.09 -0.58 -0.04
C LEU A 53 0.34 -1.55 1.05
N GLY A 54 -0.46 -1.68 2.11
CA GLY A 54 -0.27 -2.71 3.12
C GLY A 54 0.91 -2.53 4.04
N GLU A 55 1.43 -1.32 4.16
CA GLU A 55 2.59 -0.99 4.99
C GLU A 55 2.34 -1.23 6.48
N MET A 56 1.12 -1.06 6.94
CA MET A 56 0.80 -1.20 8.37
C MET A 56 1.07 -2.61 8.88
N ALA A 57 0.81 -3.62 8.06
CA ALA A 57 1.06 -5.01 8.43
C ALA A 57 2.54 -5.29 8.65
N LEU A 58 3.43 -4.60 7.94
CA LEU A 58 4.87 -4.73 8.14
C LEU A 58 5.37 -3.95 9.35
N ILE A 59 4.79 -2.78 9.58
CA ILE A 59 5.27 -1.88 10.64
C ILE A 59 4.89 -2.40 12.03
N ASP A 60 3.65 -2.84 12.19
CA ASP A 60 3.15 -3.26 13.50
C ASP A 60 2.64 -4.70 13.56
N SER A 61 2.86 -5.48 12.51
CA SER A 61 2.44 -6.89 12.42
C SER A 61 0.92 -7.09 12.58
N SER A 62 0.14 -6.05 12.32
CA SER A 62 -1.31 -6.15 12.40
C SER A 62 -1.90 -6.83 11.16
N ALA A 63 -3.15 -7.29 11.27
CA ALA A 63 -3.89 -7.77 10.11
C ALA A 63 -4.13 -6.61 9.13
N ARG A 64 -4.48 -6.95 7.89
CA ARG A 64 -4.79 -5.95 6.87
C ARG A 64 -5.92 -5.03 7.35
N SER A 65 -5.67 -3.74 7.32
CA SER A 65 -6.64 -2.73 7.78
C SER A 65 -7.61 -2.29 6.68
N ALA A 66 -7.38 -2.72 5.45
CA ALA A 66 -8.18 -2.33 4.31
C ALA A 66 -8.18 -3.43 3.26
N THR A 67 -9.13 -3.36 2.34
CA THR A 67 -9.18 -4.22 1.16
C THR A 67 -8.64 -3.43 -0.03
N THR A 68 -7.78 -4.05 -0.83
CA THR A 68 -7.22 -3.41 -2.01
C THR A 68 -7.63 -4.17 -3.27
N VAL A 69 -8.12 -3.43 -4.25
CA VAL A 69 -8.64 -3.99 -5.50
C VAL A 69 -8.02 -3.22 -6.67
N ALA A 70 -7.55 -3.94 -7.66
CA ALA A 70 -6.98 -3.30 -8.84
C ALA A 70 -8.07 -2.48 -9.57
N LYS A 71 -7.87 -1.18 -9.62
CA LYS A 71 -8.76 -0.28 -10.37
C LYS A 71 -8.51 -0.39 -11.87
N ALA A 72 -7.27 -0.64 -12.22
CA ALA A 72 -6.81 -0.83 -13.60
C ALA A 72 -5.77 -1.96 -13.58
N ALA A 73 -5.41 -2.48 -14.72
CA ALA A 73 -4.32 -3.45 -14.80
C ALA A 73 -3.08 -2.84 -14.14
N CYS A 74 -2.46 -3.55 -13.23
CA CYS A 74 -1.36 -3.00 -12.45
C CYS A 74 -0.24 -4.00 -12.21
N LYS A 75 0.93 -3.44 -11.92
CA LYS A 75 2.12 -4.20 -11.54
C LYS A 75 2.54 -3.72 -10.17
N LEU A 76 2.66 -4.65 -9.22
CA LEU A 76 2.97 -4.35 -7.83
C LEU A 76 4.26 -5.05 -7.43
N ILE A 77 5.14 -4.33 -6.76
CA ILE A 77 6.40 -4.88 -6.25
C ILE A 77 6.18 -5.31 -4.80
N PRO A 78 6.27 -6.62 -4.50
CA PRO A 78 6.13 -7.08 -3.12
C PRO A 78 7.39 -6.75 -2.32
N VAL A 79 7.20 -6.30 -1.08
CA VAL A 79 8.29 -5.96 -0.17
C VAL A 79 7.98 -6.61 1.17
N ASP A 80 8.79 -7.60 1.56
CA ASP A 80 8.66 -8.25 2.86
C ASP A 80 9.40 -7.44 3.95
N GLN A 81 9.32 -7.91 5.18
CA GLN A 81 9.95 -7.25 6.32
C GLN A 81 11.45 -7.05 6.13
N LYS A 82 12.12 -8.07 5.64
CA LYS A 82 13.57 -8.04 5.43
C LYS A 82 13.96 -7.01 4.38
N ARG A 83 13.25 -6.99 3.26
CA ARG A 83 13.49 -6.04 2.19
C ARG A 83 13.14 -4.62 2.61
N PHE A 84 12.07 -4.46 3.38
CA PHE A 84 11.68 -3.17 3.92
C PHE A 84 12.81 -2.58 4.77
N THR A 85 13.33 -3.38 5.70
CA THR A 85 14.44 -2.96 6.56
C THR A 85 15.67 -2.59 5.74
N PHE A 86 15.97 -3.39 4.72
CA PHE A 86 17.08 -3.12 3.80
C PHE A 86 16.90 -1.77 3.09
N LEU A 87 15.71 -1.53 2.54
CA LEU A 87 15.42 -0.29 1.83
C LEU A 87 15.51 0.94 2.74
N VAL A 88 15.03 0.83 3.98
CA VAL A 88 15.12 1.92 4.95
C VAL A 88 16.58 2.27 5.25
N ARG A 89 17.43 1.26 5.40
CA ARG A 89 18.86 1.46 5.68
C ARG A 89 19.63 2.02 4.49
N GLN A 90 19.36 1.51 3.30
CA GLN A 90 20.11 1.88 2.09
C GLN A 90 19.60 3.16 1.45
N THR A 91 18.34 3.48 1.64
CA THR A 91 17.70 4.63 1.01
C THR A 91 16.82 5.34 2.05
N PRO A 92 17.39 6.23 2.87
CA PRO A 92 16.61 6.93 3.90
C PRO A 92 15.38 7.68 3.36
N PHE A 93 15.45 8.17 2.13
CA PHE A 93 14.31 8.83 1.50
C PHE A 93 13.10 7.90 1.32
N PHE A 94 13.34 6.59 1.25
CA PHE A 94 12.26 5.63 1.20
C PHE A 94 11.42 5.67 2.49
N ALA A 95 12.09 5.74 3.65
CA ALA A 95 11.39 5.85 4.93
C ALA A 95 10.58 7.14 5.01
N ILE A 96 11.14 8.25 4.52
CA ILE A 96 10.44 9.53 4.50
C ILE A 96 9.22 9.46 3.58
N HIS A 97 9.36 8.81 2.43
CA HIS A 97 8.24 8.61 1.49
C HIS A 97 7.10 7.83 2.15
N VAL A 98 7.42 6.74 2.84
CA VAL A 98 6.44 5.93 3.57
C VAL A 98 5.73 6.80 4.61
N MET A 99 6.47 7.58 5.37
CA MET A 99 5.91 8.46 6.39
C MET A 99 4.98 9.52 5.78
N LYS A 100 5.36 10.11 4.66
CA LYS A 100 4.52 11.10 3.97
C LYS A 100 3.19 10.49 3.51
N VAL A 101 3.24 9.30 2.94
CA VAL A 101 2.03 8.60 2.51
C VAL A 101 1.11 8.36 3.71
N LEU A 102 1.66 7.89 4.81
CA LEU A 102 0.89 7.63 6.03
C LEU A 102 0.27 8.91 6.60
N VAL A 103 1.03 10.00 6.62
CA VAL A 103 0.52 11.29 7.09
C VAL A 103 -0.64 11.78 6.22
N GLU A 104 -0.51 11.68 4.90
CA GLU A 104 -1.56 12.09 3.98
C GLU A 104 -2.84 11.28 4.18
N ARG A 105 -2.70 9.97 4.34
CA ARG A 105 -3.84 9.08 4.59
C ARG A 105 -4.49 9.36 5.93
N LEU A 106 -3.68 9.61 6.96
CA LEU A 106 -4.20 9.96 8.29
C LEU A 106 -4.98 11.27 8.25
N ARG A 107 -4.45 12.27 7.58
CA ARG A 107 -5.14 13.57 7.44
C ARG A 107 -6.46 13.42 6.69
N LYS A 108 -6.47 12.59 5.65
CA LYS A 108 -7.69 12.32 4.89
C LYS A 108 -8.73 11.64 5.76
N MET A 109 -8.31 10.65 6.55
CA MET A 109 -9.21 9.94 7.47
C MET A 109 -9.78 10.89 8.51
N ASN A 110 -8.94 11.77 9.06
CA ASN A 110 -9.40 12.77 10.05
C ASN A 110 -10.46 13.71 9.47
N LYS A 111 -10.30 14.12 8.21
CA LYS A 111 -11.30 14.95 7.53
C LYS A 111 -12.63 14.23 7.35
N ILE A 112 -12.58 12.96 6.96
CA ILE A 112 -13.77 12.13 6.80
C ILE A 112 -14.50 11.99 8.13
N MET A 113 -13.78 11.69 9.20
CA MET A 113 -14.36 11.53 10.53
C MET A 113 -14.95 12.84 11.05
N ALA A 114 -14.28 13.97 10.83
CA ALA A 114 -14.81 15.28 11.20
C ALA A 114 -16.10 15.63 10.45
N ALA A 115 -16.19 15.23 9.18
CA ALA A 115 -17.38 15.48 8.36
C ALA A 115 -18.58 14.61 8.77
N THR A 116 -18.32 13.41 9.33
CA THR A 116 -19.35 12.46 9.73
C THR A 116 -19.71 12.56 11.22
N GLY A 117 -18.83 13.19 11.97
CA GLY A 117 -19.01 13.39 13.40
C GLY A 117 -19.80 14.64 13.70
#